data_bbc6ad06b66e60765009943b01902521
#
_entry.id   bbc6ad06b66e60765009943b01902521
#
_cell.length_a   1.000
_cell.length_b   1.000
_cell.length_c   1.000
_cell.angle_alpha   90.00
_cell.angle_beta   90.00
_cell.angle_gamma   90.00
#
_symmetry.space_group_name_H-M   'P 1'
#
loop_
_entity.id
_entity.type
_entity.pdbx_description
1 polymer ?
#
loop_
_entity_poly.entity_id
_entity_poly.type
_entity_poly.pdbx_seq_one_letter_code
_entity_poly.pdbx_strand_id
1 'polypeptide(L)'
;MKKLLAAGLVLTMGLSLTACMGGASSSGSAGASGSGSGADASASAGTDGVYNVGICQQMQHVSLDEATQGFEDALTELLGEENVKFDYQNAGGEQANCTSIVSKFVTDNVDLIMANATTAVQCAKEATTEIPVVGTSVTDYVSTGIVDSAENPGSNVTGYSDLSDANNHVELIQQLLPEAKTVAILYSTGEENSRIQAESAVAAFEAAGLTAESYTANDSNDISSVVTEACTQADVIYVPTDNLMAANMELVKNVALNQKVPVVSCFTADENDGALLSISISYYTMGYLAGEMAYEILVNGADPASMPIGVMSVENMDITINQSVADELGITIPESMQQYVK
;
A
#
# COMPACT_ATOMS: atom_id res chain seq x y z
N MET A 1 8.47 7.04 -42.43
CA MET A 1 8.33 8.42 -42.94
C MET A 1 6.90 8.89 -42.74
N LYS A 2 6.65 9.73 -41.74
CA LYS A 2 5.66 10.82 -41.74
C LYS A 2 5.78 11.54 -40.42
N LYS A 3 6.27 12.79 -40.53
CA LYS A 3 6.41 13.78 -39.44
C LYS A 3 5.04 14.44 -39.22
N LEU A 4 4.69 14.78 -38.01
CA LEU A 4 3.68 15.76 -37.61
C LEU A 4 4.17 16.40 -36.28
N LEU A 5 4.70 17.54 -36.38
CA LEU A 5 4.29 18.92 -36.14
C LEU A 5 3.71 19.20 -34.75
N ALA A 6 4.58 19.85 -33.96
CA ALA A 6 4.26 20.55 -32.72
C ALA A 6 3.49 21.86 -33.04
N ALA A 7 2.49 22.17 -32.25
CA ALA A 7 1.86 23.48 -32.22
C ALA A 7 1.99 24.05 -30.80
N GLY A 8 2.89 25.02 -30.63
CA GLY A 8 3.04 25.79 -29.42
C GLY A 8 1.94 26.87 -29.31
N LEU A 9 1.42 27.04 -28.11
CA LEU A 9 0.57 28.19 -27.78
C LEU A 9 1.32 29.11 -26.82
N VAL A 10 1.71 30.27 -27.34
CA VAL A 10 2.30 31.38 -26.57
C VAL A 10 1.16 32.20 -26.00
N LEU A 11 1.08 32.35 -24.69
CA LEU A 11 0.18 33.32 -24.04
C LEU A 11 0.98 34.46 -23.44
N THR A 12 0.78 35.64 -23.97
CA THR A 12 1.48 36.89 -23.63
C THR A 12 0.97 37.50 -22.35
N MET A 13 1.91 37.90 -21.48
CA MET A 13 1.71 38.78 -20.32
C MET A 13 1.33 40.18 -20.71
N GLY A 14 0.30 40.71 -20.07
CA GLY A 14 0.00 42.17 -20.05
C GLY A 14 0.36 42.73 -18.70
N LEU A 15 1.43 43.54 -18.64
CA LEU A 15 1.73 44.46 -17.53
C LEU A 15 0.80 45.68 -17.60
N SER A 16 0.21 46.05 -16.47
CA SER A 16 -0.28 47.41 -16.27
C SER A 16 0.18 47.94 -14.92
N LEU A 17 1.17 48.84 -14.98
CA LEU A 17 1.54 49.75 -13.92
C LEU A 17 0.51 50.89 -13.85
N THR A 18 0.05 51.21 -12.64
CA THR A 18 -0.47 52.55 -12.37
C THR A 18 0.03 52.99 -10.99
N ALA A 19 0.87 53.99 -11.01
CA ALA A 19 1.30 54.75 -9.84
C ALA A 19 0.36 55.94 -9.67
N CYS A 20 -0.02 56.27 -8.45
CA CYS A 20 -0.34 57.68 -8.07
C CYS A 20 -0.04 57.92 -6.58
N MET A 21 0.69 59.00 -6.40
CA MET A 21 1.17 59.61 -5.17
C MET A 21 0.07 60.37 -4.41
N GLY A 22 0.25 60.49 -3.10
CA GLY A 22 0.03 61.75 -2.42
C GLY A 22 -0.86 61.75 -1.19
N GLY A 23 -0.37 62.22 -0.07
CA GLY A 23 -1.11 63.01 0.89
C GLY A 23 -1.19 62.51 2.34
N ALA A 24 -0.55 63.25 3.20
CA ALA A 24 -0.31 63.08 4.63
C ALA A 24 -1.52 63.31 5.55
N SER A 25 -1.36 62.85 6.78
CA SER A 25 -1.76 63.37 8.10
C SER A 25 -3.03 62.87 8.80
N SER A 26 -2.80 62.38 9.95
CA SER A 26 -3.26 62.59 11.33
C SER A 26 -4.22 61.61 11.98
N SER A 27 -3.71 61.01 13.06
CA SER A 27 -4.28 60.76 14.41
C SER A 27 -5.68 60.16 14.57
N GLY A 28 -5.71 59.01 15.32
CA GLY A 28 -6.89 58.63 16.10
C GLY A 28 -7.02 57.14 16.41
N SER A 29 -6.52 56.75 17.56
CA SER A 29 -7.06 55.80 18.56
C SER A 29 -7.84 54.54 18.20
N ALA A 30 -7.31 53.42 18.65
CA ALA A 30 -7.93 52.22 19.30
C ALA A 30 -9.06 51.48 18.59
N GLY A 31 -8.75 50.21 18.27
CA GLY A 31 -9.73 49.15 17.96
C GLY A 31 -9.01 47.84 17.76
N ALA A 32 -9.11 46.94 18.77
CA ALA A 32 -8.60 45.60 18.72
C ALA A 32 -9.36 44.78 17.65
N SER A 33 -8.63 44.21 16.72
CA SER A 33 -9.15 43.16 15.83
C SER A 33 -8.13 42.06 15.77
N GLY A 34 -8.53 40.89 16.21
CA GLY A 34 -7.74 39.68 16.14
C GLY A 34 -7.39 39.36 14.71
N SER A 35 -6.13 39.32 14.42
CA SER A 35 -5.60 38.64 13.24
C SER A 35 -5.45 37.14 13.56
N GLY A 36 -6.30 36.35 12.99
CA GLY A 36 -6.04 34.93 12.85
C GLY A 36 -4.81 34.74 11.98
N SER A 37 -3.69 34.46 12.58
CA SER A 37 -2.54 33.92 11.87
C SER A 37 -2.88 32.48 11.51
N GLY A 38 -3.15 32.21 10.23
CA GLY A 38 -3.00 30.90 9.66
C GLY A 38 -1.57 30.44 9.97
N ALA A 39 -1.44 29.45 10.75
CA ALA A 39 -0.16 28.77 10.93
C ALA A 39 0.18 28.08 9.62
N ASP A 40 1.16 28.63 8.89
CA ASP A 40 1.88 27.86 7.90
C ASP A 40 2.59 26.73 8.66
N ALA A 41 1.98 25.54 8.66
CA ALA A 41 2.61 24.29 9.11
C ALA A 41 3.47 23.76 7.97
N SER A 42 4.51 24.48 7.60
CA SER A 42 5.64 23.88 6.88
C SER A 42 6.36 23.02 7.90
N ALA A 43 6.41 21.70 7.67
CA ALA A 43 7.35 20.84 8.35
C ALA A 43 8.75 21.45 8.13
N SER A 44 9.36 21.96 9.18
CA SER A 44 10.70 22.54 9.09
C SER A 44 11.65 21.39 9.35
N ALA A 45 12.56 21.12 8.40
CA ALA A 45 13.69 20.24 8.65
C ALA A 45 14.24 20.52 10.05
N GLY A 46 14.68 19.48 10.76
CA GLY A 46 15.30 19.61 12.06
C GLY A 46 16.34 20.74 12.08
N THR A 47 16.71 21.23 13.23
CA THR A 47 17.62 22.39 13.40
C THR A 47 18.98 22.26 12.68
N ASP A 48 19.31 21.08 12.19
CA ASP A 48 20.51 20.71 11.44
C ASP A 48 20.27 20.57 9.90
N GLY A 49 19.03 20.79 9.44
CA GLY A 49 18.66 20.67 8.03
C GLY A 49 18.44 19.21 7.56
N VAL A 50 18.39 18.24 8.49
CA VAL A 50 18.18 16.82 8.21
C VAL A 50 16.77 16.41 8.61
N TYR A 51 16.05 15.73 7.72
CA TYR A 51 14.75 15.15 8.02
C TYR A 51 14.89 13.81 8.74
N ASN A 52 14.16 13.63 9.85
CA ASN A 52 14.11 12.39 10.60
C ASN A 52 12.78 11.68 10.29
N VAL A 53 12.85 10.53 9.65
CA VAL A 53 11.71 9.76 9.20
C VAL A 53 11.62 8.45 9.98
N GLY A 54 10.52 8.26 10.72
CA GLY A 54 10.23 6.98 11.38
C GLY A 54 9.54 6.03 10.41
N ILE A 55 10.04 4.79 10.30
CA ILE A 55 9.43 3.75 9.48
C ILE A 55 8.93 2.63 10.39
N CYS A 56 7.60 2.45 10.43
CA CYS A 56 6.95 1.34 11.13
C CYS A 56 6.47 0.30 10.11
N GLN A 57 7.21 -0.77 9.95
CA GLN A 57 6.80 -1.92 9.14
C GLN A 57 6.09 -2.95 10.00
N GLN A 58 4.90 -3.40 9.61
CA GLN A 58 4.10 -4.32 10.40
C GLN A 58 4.76 -5.69 10.57
N MET A 59 5.29 -6.27 9.50
CA MET A 59 5.90 -7.59 9.48
C MET A 59 7.01 -7.64 8.43
N GLN A 60 7.87 -8.65 8.49
CA GLN A 60 8.89 -8.86 7.48
C GLN A 60 8.44 -9.91 6.46
N HIS A 61 8.31 -9.51 5.23
CA HIS A 61 8.17 -10.34 4.03
C HIS A 61 8.45 -9.51 2.78
N VAL A 62 8.66 -10.18 1.65
CA VAL A 62 9.16 -9.59 0.40
C VAL A 62 8.41 -8.31 0.01
N SER A 63 7.08 -8.33 -0.03
CA SER A 63 6.29 -7.17 -0.47
C SER A 63 6.48 -5.93 0.42
N LEU A 64 6.47 -6.11 1.76
CA LEU A 64 6.67 -4.97 2.66
C LEU A 64 8.13 -4.48 2.65
N ASP A 65 9.10 -5.39 2.51
CA ASP A 65 10.51 -5.03 2.40
C ASP A 65 10.75 -4.21 1.12
N GLU A 66 10.16 -4.61 -0.01
CA GLU A 66 10.20 -3.86 -1.28
C GLU A 66 9.55 -2.46 -1.16
N ALA A 67 8.40 -2.35 -0.50
CA ALA A 67 7.74 -1.06 -0.30
C ALA A 67 8.59 -0.13 0.59
N THR A 68 9.19 -0.64 1.65
CA THR A 68 10.12 0.13 2.49
C THR A 68 11.34 0.58 1.69
N GLN A 69 11.96 -0.31 0.92
CA GLN A 69 13.12 0.01 0.10
C GLN A 69 12.79 1.09 -0.94
N GLY A 70 11.67 0.97 -1.65
CA GLY A 70 11.26 1.98 -2.63
C GLY A 70 11.05 3.35 -1.99
N PHE A 71 10.47 3.41 -0.80
CA PHE A 71 10.27 4.66 -0.05
C PHE A 71 11.60 5.30 0.37
N GLU A 72 12.53 4.51 0.91
CA GLU A 72 13.86 4.98 1.29
C GLU A 72 14.66 5.47 0.08
N ASP A 73 14.63 4.72 -1.03
CA ASP A 73 15.31 5.08 -2.27
C ASP A 73 14.79 6.42 -2.83
N ALA A 74 13.47 6.61 -2.87
CA ALA A 74 12.87 7.85 -3.35
C ALA A 74 13.29 9.07 -2.52
N LEU A 75 13.20 8.99 -1.20
CA LEU A 75 13.61 10.11 -0.33
C LEU A 75 15.11 10.34 -0.38
N THR A 76 15.92 9.30 -0.46
CA THR A 76 17.38 9.42 -0.60
C THR A 76 17.75 10.08 -1.92
N GLU A 77 17.08 9.72 -3.02
CA GLU A 77 17.33 10.33 -4.35
C GLU A 77 16.91 11.80 -4.38
N LEU A 78 15.75 12.13 -3.81
CA LEU A 78 15.17 13.47 -3.88
C LEU A 78 15.81 14.46 -2.90
N LEU A 79 16.20 14.01 -1.70
CA LEU A 79 16.77 14.87 -0.64
C LEU A 79 18.29 14.85 -0.62
N GLY A 80 18.93 13.75 -1.05
CA GLY A 80 20.32 13.43 -0.78
C GLY A 80 20.49 12.66 0.53
N GLU A 81 21.37 11.64 0.54
CA GLU A 81 21.60 10.73 1.68
C GLU A 81 21.95 11.49 2.99
N GLU A 82 22.67 12.62 2.88
CA GLU A 82 23.07 13.43 4.04
C GLU A 82 21.91 14.22 4.68
N ASN A 83 20.78 14.37 3.98
CA ASN A 83 19.65 15.21 4.40
C ASN A 83 18.45 14.42 4.91
N VAL A 84 18.54 13.08 4.98
CA VAL A 84 17.47 12.23 5.54
C VAL A 84 18.07 11.15 6.44
N LYS A 85 17.37 10.86 7.53
CA LYS A 85 17.67 9.73 8.44
C LYS A 85 16.43 8.91 8.66
N PHE A 86 16.56 7.60 8.49
CA PHE A 86 15.49 6.65 8.72
C PHE A 86 15.70 5.92 10.06
N ASP A 87 14.65 5.89 10.89
CA ASP A 87 14.53 4.98 12.04
C ASP A 87 13.58 3.86 11.65
N TYR A 88 14.11 2.79 11.07
CA TYR A 88 13.36 1.61 10.66
C TYR A 88 13.11 0.68 11.85
N GLN A 89 11.84 0.33 12.06
CA GLN A 89 11.40 -0.60 13.10
C GLN A 89 10.38 -1.60 12.54
N ASN A 90 10.57 -2.88 12.86
CA ASN A 90 9.67 -3.96 12.47
C ASN A 90 8.86 -4.45 13.67
N ALA A 91 7.54 -4.49 13.53
CA ALA A 91 6.63 -4.85 14.60
C ALA A 91 6.46 -6.37 14.79
N GLY A 92 6.96 -7.18 13.85
CA GLY A 92 6.89 -8.65 13.92
C GLY A 92 5.48 -9.22 13.88
N GLY A 93 4.54 -8.50 13.25
CA GLY A 93 3.13 -8.90 13.15
C GLY A 93 2.26 -8.54 14.35
N GLU A 94 2.85 -7.96 15.39
CA GLU A 94 2.14 -7.69 16.65
C GLU A 94 1.66 -6.22 16.70
N GLN A 95 0.36 -5.98 16.77
CA GLN A 95 -0.22 -4.63 16.86
C GLN A 95 0.33 -3.84 18.06
N ALA A 96 0.56 -4.51 19.20
CA ALA A 96 1.13 -3.86 20.37
C ALA A 96 2.54 -3.30 20.13
N ASN A 97 3.32 -3.96 19.28
CA ASN A 97 4.63 -3.47 18.87
C ASN A 97 4.50 -2.27 17.92
N CYS A 98 3.56 -2.30 16.94
CA CYS A 98 3.25 -1.13 16.12
C CYS A 98 2.94 0.09 16.98
N THR A 99 2.04 -0.05 17.96
CA THR A 99 1.68 1.03 18.90
C THR A 99 2.90 1.55 19.66
N SER A 100 3.79 0.66 20.13
CA SER A 100 4.99 1.04 20.87
C SER A 100 6.00 1.78 19.97
N ILE A 101 6.21 1.30 18.75
CA ILE A 101 7.12 1.90 17.75
C ILE A 101 6.65 3.31 17.40
N VAL A 102 5.38 3.45 17.04
CA VAL A 102 4.82 4.76 16.67
C VAL A 102 4.84 5.73 17.83
N SER A 103 4.53 5.28 19.06
CA SER A 103 4.62 6.13 20.27
C SER A 103 6.05 6.62 20.51
N LYS A 104 7.06 5.81 20.17
CA LYS A 104 8.46 6.24 20.21
C LYS A 104 8.71 7.34 19.17
N PHE A 105 8.26 7.18 17.92
CA PHE A 105 8.43 8.20 16.89
C PHE A 105 7.78 9.54 17.26
N VAL A 106 6.59 9.48 17.87
CA VAL A 106 5.93 10.69 18.40
C VAL A 106 6.76 11.34 19.51
N THR A 107 7.33 10.55 20.43
CA THR A 107 8.18 11.05 21.52
C THR A 107 9.48 11.66 20.99
N ASP A 108 10.07 11.04 19.98
CA ASP A 108 11.30 11.49 19.33
C ASP A 108 11.06 12.70 18.40
N ASN A 109 9.78 13.06 18.19
CA ASN A 109 9.33 14.16 17.33
C ASN A 109 9.93 14.08 15.94
N VAL A 110 9.73 12.92 15.29
CA VAL A 110 10.15 12.74 13.88
C VAL A 110 9.38 13.68 12.95
N ASP A 111 9.96 14.02 11.81
CA ASP A 111 9.37 14.96 10.85
C ASP A 111 8.24 14.32 10.03
N LEU A 112 8.27 12.99 9.87
CA LEU A 112 7.27 12.21 9.15
C LEU A 112 7.30 10.75 9.63
N ILE A 113 6.15 10.09 9.61
CA ILE A 113 6.04 8.65 9.83
C ILE A 113 5.63 7.98 8.54
N MET A 114 6.46 7.04 8.05
CA MET A 114 6.07 6.05 7.05
C MET A 114 5.51 4.84 7.79
N ALA A 115 4.28 4.47 7.47
CA ALA A 115 3.63 3.31 8.07
C ALA A 115 3.32 2.27 6.98
N ASN A 116 3.92 1.08 7.08
CA ASN A 116 3.85 0.04 6.07
C ASN A 116 2.92 -1.08 6.53
N ALA A 117 1.80 -1.23 5.85
CA ALA A 117 0.63 -2.06 6.07
C ALA A 117 -0.47 -1.42 6.95
N THR A 118 -1.70 -1.92 6.79
CA THR A 118 -2.93 -1.35 7.38
C THR A 118 -2.85 -1.14 8.89
N THR A 119 -2.43 -2.16 9.65
CA THR A 119 -2.32 -2.06 11.11
C THR A 119 -1.30 -1.00 11.56
N ALA A 120 -0.18 -0.88 10.84
CA ALA A 120 0.82 0.14 11.14
C ALA A 120 0.26 1.56 10.93
N VAL A 121 -0.49 1.78 9.84
CA VAL A 121 -1.13 3.08 9.56
C VAL A 121 -2.22 3.39 10.58
N GLN A 122 -3.03 2.42 10.97
CA GLN A 122 -4.03 2.60 12.03
C GLN A 122 -3.38 3.02 13.35
N CYS A 123 -2.31 2.35 13.77
CA CYS A 123 -1.55 2.73 14.97
C CYS A 123 -0.95 4.14 14.86
N ALA A 124 -0.44 4.52 13.68
CA ALA A 124 0.12 5.85 13.46
C ALA A 124 -0.96 6.94 13.55
N LYS A 125 -2.11 6.72 12.91
CA LYS A 125 -3.28 7.62 13.00
C LYS A 125 -3.76 7.81 14.43
N GLU A 126 -3.80 6.74 15.22
CA GLU A 126 -4.22 6.80 16.63
C GLU A 126 -3.21 7.55 17.53
N ALA A 127 -1.92 7.46 17.21
CA ALA A 127 -0.87 8.01 18.05
C ALA A 127 -0.63 9.50 17.85
N THR A 128 -0.92 10.05 16.67
CA THR A 128 -0.68 11.48 16.35
C THR A 128 -1.68 12.04 15.35
N THR A 129 -2.01 13.31 15.55
CA THR A 129 -2.77 14.12 14.57
C THR A 129 -1.92 15.27 14.00
N GLU A 130 -0.65 15.37 14.42
CA GLU A 130 0.25 16.48 14.08
C GLU A 130 1.36 16.04 13.15
N ILE A 131 2.01 14.90 13.42
CA ILE A 131 3.08 14.38 12.56
C ILE A 131 2.43 13.80 11.30
N PRO A 132 2.88 14.20 10.09
CA PRO A 132 2.39 13.61 8.85
C PRO A 132 2.64 12.10 8.79
N VAL A 133 1.66 11.36 8.29
CA VAL A 133 1.75 9.92 8.09
C VAL A 133 1.56 9.60 6.61
N VAL A 134 2.54 8.94 6.02
CA VAL A 134 2.43 8.38 4.67
C VAL A 134 2.34 6.86 4.79
N GLY A 135 1.18 6.32 4.41
CA GLY A 135 0.95 4.88 4.39
C GLY A 135 1.30 4.25 3.06
N THR A 136 1.76 3.02 3.09
CA THR A 136 1.91 2.16 1.91
C THR A 136 1.44 0.76 2.24
N SER A 137 1.15 -0.06 1.23
CA SER A 137 0.68 -1.43 1.40
C SER A 137 -0.62 -1.51 2.23
N VAL A 138 -1.50 -0.55 2.02
CA VAL A 138 -2.82 -0.48 2.67
C VAL A 138 -3.89 -0.80 1.66
N THR A 139 -4.69 -1.82 1.94
CA THR A 139 -5.70 -2.27 1.00
C THR A 139 -6.78 -1.21 0.79
N ASP A 140 -7.48 -0.81 1.82
CA ASP A 140 -8.57 0.15 1.71
C ASP A 140 -8.56 1.13 2.90
N TYR A 141 -8.14 2.35 2.65
CA TYR A 141 -8.05 3.41 3.66
C TYR A 141 -9.43 3.85 4.18
N VAL A 142 -10.47 3.77 3.35
CA VAL A 142 -11.81 4.22 3.71
C VAL A 142 -12.54 3.15 4.50
N SER A 143 -12.60 1.91 3.98
CA SER A 143 -13.31 0.80 4.64
C SER A 143 -12.69 0.41 5.97
N THR A 144 -11.38 0.60 6.14
CA THR A 144 -10.67 0.41 7.42
C THR A 144 -10.75 1.62 8.35
N GLY A 145 -11.47 2.68 7.96
CA GLY A 145 -11.67 3.88 8.77
C GLY A 145 -10.42 4.73 8.98
N ILE A 146 -9.38 4.56 8.16
CA ILE A 146 -8.15 5.35 8.25
C ILE A 146 -8.40 6.78 7.78
N VAL A 147 -9.12 6.97 6.67
CA VAL A 147 -9.50 8.28 6.14
C VAL A 147 -11.00 8.34 5.85
N ASP A 148 -11.56 9.53 5.74
CA ASP A 148 -12.97 9.74 5.45
C ASP A 148 -13.30 9.50 3.96
N SER A 149 -12.40 9.87 3.06
CA SER A 149 -12.49 9.61 1.63
C SER A 149 -11.10 9.50 0.98
N ALA A 150 -11.01 8.77 -0.12
CA ALA A 150 -9.75 8.59 -0.83
C ALA A 150 -9.33 9.89 -1.57
N GLU A 151 -10.29 10.69 -2.04
CA GLU A 151 -10.02 11.94 -2.75
C GLU A 151 -9.59 13.08 -1.81
N ASN A 152 -10.11 13.07 -0.58
CA ASN A 152 -9.79 14.07 0.44
C ASN A 152 -9.70 13.37 1.80
N PRO A 153 -8.51 12.92 2.19
CA PRO A 153 -8.30 12.16 3.42
C PRO A 153 -8.77 12.88 4.69
N GLY A 154 -8.64 14.21 4.74
CA GLY A 154 -9.19 15.05 5.81
C GLY A 154 -8.44 14.95 7.15
N SER A 155 -7.27 14.29 7.18
CA SER A 155 -6.45 14.08 8.37
C SER A 155 -4.96 14.21 8.04
N ASN A 156 -4.09 13.98 9.02
CA ASN A 156 -2.64 13.95 8.82
C ASN A 156 -2.14 12.68 8.08
N VAL A 157 -3.04 11.85 7.55
CA VAL A 157 -2.72 10.58 6.88
C VAL A 157 -3.02 10.68 5.40
N THR A 158 -2.07 10.27 4.56
CA THR A 158 -2.21 10.00 3.13
C THR A 158 -1.40 8.76 2.76
N GLY A 159 -1.27 8.41 1.49
CA GLY A 159 -0.43 7.30 1.04
C GLY A 159 -0.93 6.61 -0.21
N TYR A 160 -0.50 5.36 -0.42
CA TYR A 160 -0.85 4.52 -1.56
C TYR A 160 -1.59 3.24 -1.13
N SER A 161 -2.61 2.89 -1.91
CA SER A 161 -3.42 1.68 -1.74
C SER A 161 -2.94 0.57 -2.67
N ASP A 162 -2.91 -0.67 -2.16
CA ASP A 162 -2.67 -1.90 -2.91
C ASP A 162 -3.97 -2.63 -3.29
N LEU A 163 -5.11 -1.97 -3.15
CA LEU A 163 -6.41 -2.55 -3.47
C LEU A 163 -6.46 -2.96 -4.94
N SER A 164 -6.73 -4.22 -5.18
CA SER A 164 -6.95 -4.80 -6.50
C SER A 164 -8.38 -5.32 -6.66
N ASP A 165 -8.88 -5.34 -7.90
CA ASP A 165 -10.24 -5.81 -8.20
C ASP A 165 -10.28 -7.35 -8.23
N ALA A 166 -11.01 -7.95 -7.29
CA ALA A 166 -11.19 -9.39 -7.20
C ALA A 166 -11.78 -10.02 -8.49
N ASN A 167 -12.55 -9.26 -9.29
CA ASN A 167 -13.08 -9.78 -10.56
C ASN A 167 -11.96 -10.10 -11.56
N ASN A 168 -10.91 -9.29 -11.61
CA ASN A 168 -9.75 -9.56 -12.47
C ASN A 168 -9.04 -10.85 -12.03
N HIS A 169 -8.96 -11.11 -10.73
CA HIS A 169 -8.36 -12.34 -10.20
C HIS A 169 -9.18 -13.58 -10.58
N VAL A 170 -10.51 -13.48 -10.48
CA VAL A 170 -11.43 -14.55 -10.91
C VAL A 170 -11.22 -14.91 -12.37
N GLU A 171 -11.13 -13.90 -13.27
CA GLU A 171 -10.90 -14.13 -14.69
C GLU A 171 -9.58 -14.87 -14.97
N LEU A 172 -8.50 -14.49 -14.29
CA LEU A 172 -7.20 -15.15 -14.44
C LEU A 172 -7.22 -16.60 -13.92
N ILE A 173 -7.88 -16.81 -12.78
CA ILE A 173 -8.03 -18.16 -12.20
C ILE A 173 -8.85 -19.05 -13.11
N GLN A 174 -9.98 -18.59 -13.65
CA GLN A 174 -10.80 -19.37 -14.58
C GLN A 174 -10.09 -19.67 -15.89
N GLN A 175 -9.21 -18.77 -16.36
CA GLN A 175 -8.39 -19.04 -17.55
C GLN A 175 -7.35 -20.13 -17.29
N LEU A 176 -6.68 -20.09 -16.12
CA LEU A 176 -5.62 -21.04 -15.78
C LEU A 176 -6.18 -22.39 -15.30
N LEU A 177 -7.29 -22.37 -14.57
CA LEU A 177 -7.92 -23.51 -13.91
C LEU A 177 -9.39 -23.65 -14.31
N PRO A 178 -9.70 -23.90 -15.60
CA PRO A 178 -11.08 -23.88 -16.09
C PRO A 178 -12.01 -24.95 -15.50
N GLU A 179 -11.45 -25.99 -14.89
CA GLU A 179 -12.23 -27.07 -14.26
C GLU A 179 -12.50 -26.82 -12.77
N ALA A 180 -11.87 -25.78 -12.16
CA ALA A 180 -12.09 -25.43 -10.75
C ALA A 180 -13.54 -24.99 -10.53
N LYS A 181 -14.15 -25.48 -9.44
CA LYS A 181 -15.52 -25.17 -9.03
C LYS A 181 -15.60 -24.64 -7.62
N THR A 182 -14.62 -24.99 -6.79
CA THR A 182 -14.58 -24.65 -5.38
C THR A 182 -13.29 -23.93 -5.03
N VAL A 183 -13.41 -22.79 -4.34
CA VAL A 183 -12.30 -21.90 -3.96
C VAL A 183 -12.27 -21.77 -2.44
N ALA A 184 -11.15 -22.10 -1.82
CA ALA A 184 -10.90 -21.77 -0.42
C ALA A 184 -10.23 -20.41 -0.33
N ILE A 185 -10.85 -19.45 0.35
CA ILE A 185 -10.28 -18.13 0.63
C ILE A 185 -9.54 -18.21 1.96
N LEU A 186 -8.21 -18.22 1.92
CA LEU A 186 -7.34 -18.42 3.09
C LEU A 186 -6.80 -17.07 3.57
N TYR A 187 -7.11 -16.69 4.82
CA TYR A 187 -6.62 -15.44 5.41
C TYR A 187 -6.52 -15.49 6.94
N SER A 188 -5.90 -14.46 7.55
CA SER A 188 -5.75 -14.34 9.00
C SER A 188 -6.92 -13.59 9.64
N THR A 189 -7.31 -13.99 10.85
CA THR A 189 -8.37 -13.29 11.61
C THR A 189 -7.89 -11.97 12.21
N GLY A 190 -6.58 -11.76 12.32
CA GLY A 190 -5.97 -10.61 12.95
C GLY A 190 -5.87 -9.36 12.05
N GLU A 191 -6.20 -9.50 10.75
CA GLU A 191 -6.05 -8.44 9.76
C GLU A 191 -7.39 -8.04 9.15
N GLU A 192 -7.82 -6.80 9.38
CA GLU A 192 -9.09 -6.29 8.89
C GLU A 192 -9.11 -6.13 7.36
N ASN A 193 -7.99 -5.69 6.77
CA ASN A 193 -7.81 -5.65 5.31
C ASN A 193 -8.06 -7.01 4.66
N SER A 194 -7.53 -8.08 5.24
CA SER A 194 -7.68 -9.45 4.72
C SER A 194 -9.13 -9.90 4.77
N ARG A 195 -9.86 -9.59 5.85
CA ARG A 195 -11.29 -9.89 5.95
C ARG A 195 -12.11 -9.15 4.88
N ILE A 196 -11.85 -7.85 4.67
CA ILE A 196 -12.54 -7.04 3.66
C ILE A 196 -12.30 -7.61 2.26
N GLN A 197 -11.05 -7.94 1.94
CA GLN A 197 -10.72 -8.54 0.64
C GLN A 197 -11.33 -9.94 0.48
N ALA A 198 -11.31 -10.77 1.54
CA ALA A 198 -11.90 -12.09 1.51
C ALA A 198 -13.41 -12.02 1.22
N GLU A 199 -14.15 -11.12 1.87
CA GLU A 199 -15.58 -10.90 1.62
C GLU A 199 -15.82 -10.47 0.15
N SER A 200 -15.00 -9.56 -0.37
CA SER A 200 -15.06 -9.15 -1.78
C SER A 200 -14.75 -10.31 -2.74
N ALA A 201 -13.73 -11.11 -2.42
CA ALA A 201 -13.34 -12.26 -3.22
C ALA A 201 -14.45 -13.34 -3.25
N VAL A 202 -15.05 -13.66 -2.08
CA VAL A 202 -16.20 -14.59 -2.02
C VAL A 202 -17.29 -14.11 -2.96
N ALA A 203 -17.69 -12.84 -2.87
CA ALA A 203 -18.75 -12.29 -3.71
C ALA A 203 -18.40 -12.36 -5.21
N ALA A 204 -17.14 -12.09 -5.59
CA ALA A 204 -16.68 -12.15 -6.97
C ALA A 204 -16.67 -13.58 -7.52
N PHE A 205 -16.15 -14.56 -6.74
CA PHE A 205 -16.16 -15.98 -7.15
C PHE A 205 -17.58 -16.53 -7.28
N GLU A 206 -18.48 -16.23 -6.34
CA GLU A 206 -19.88 -16.65 -6.41
C GLU A 206 -20.60 -16.03 -7.61
N ALA A 207 -20.36 -14.75 -7.90
CA ALA A 207 -20.93 -14.09 -9.09
C ALA A 207 -20.44 -14.73 -10.41
N ALA A 208 -19.25 -15.31 -10.41
CA ALA A 208 -18.69 -16.05 -11.54
C ALA A 208 -19.12 -17.53 -11.60
N GLY A 209 -19.97 -17.96 -10.64
CA GLY A 209 -20.54 -19.32 -10.61
C GLY A 209 -19.68 -20.38 -9.92
N LEU A 210 -18.66 -19.96 -9.16
CA LEU A 210 -17.88 -20.86 -8.31
C LEU A 210 -18.47 -20.88 -6.89
N THR A 211 -18.16 -21.92 -6.13
CA THR A 211 -18.41 -21.94 -4.68
C THR A 211 -17.17 -21.43 -3.97
N ALA A 212 -17.31 -20.45 -3.08
CA ALA A 212 -16.20 -19.89 -2.31
C ALA A 212 -16.48 -19.96 -0.81
N GLU A 213 -15.51 -20.48 -0.05
CA GLU A 213 -15.60 -20.59 1.40
C GLU A 213 -14.35 -20.03 2.08
N SER A 214 -14.54 -19.36 3.22
CA SER A 214 -13.45 -18.74 4.00
C SER A 214 -12.83 -19.74 4.97
N TYR A 215 -11.50 -19.77 4.99
CA TYR A 215 -10.67 -20.55 5.91
C TYR A 215 -9.72 -19.59 6.62
N THR A 216 -9.74 -19.59 7.96
CA THR A 216 -9.01 -18.58 8.72
C THR A 216 -8.02 -19.17 9.70
N ALA A 217 -6.82 -18.60 9.77
CA ALA A 217 -5.83 -18.87 10.80
C ALA A 217 -5.73 -17.70 11.78
N ASN A 218 -5.50 -17.97 13.08
CA ASN A 218 -5.31 -16.93 14.08
C ASN A 218 -3.83 -16.52 14.19
N ASP A 219 -2.95 -17.49 14.01
CA ASP A 219 -1.50 -17.29 14.01
C ASP A 219 -0.81 -18.35 13.12
N SER A 220 0.52 -18.30 13.02
CA SER A 220 1.30 -19.21 12.18
C SER A 220 1.19 -20.69 12.55
N ASN A 221 0.82 -21.02 13.80
CA ASN A 221 0.69 -22.41 14.23
C ASN A 221 -0.58 -23.06 13.66
N ASP A 222 -1.61 -22.27 13.36
CA ASP A 222 -2.87 -22.76 12.80
C ASP A 222 -2.77 -23.05 11.30
N ILE A 223 -1.85 -22.40 10.56
CA ILE A 223 -1.80 -22.39 9.10
C ILE A 223 -1.80 -23.82 8.53
N SER A 224 -0.94 -24.70 9.00
CA SER A 224 -0.83 -26.04 8.44
C SER A 224 -2.13 -26.85 8.56
N SER A 225 -2.85 -26.72 9.68
CA SER A 225 -4.12 -27.44 9.88
C SER A 225 -5.24 -26.84 9.04
N VAL A 226 -5.31 -25.51 8.96
CA VAL A 226 -6.31 -24.80 8.17
C VAL A 226 -6.14 -25.06 6.67
N VAL A 227 -4.89 -25.00 6.16
CA VAL A 227 -4.60 -25.33 4.76
C VAL A 227 -4.94 -26.78 4.44
N THR A 228 -4.61 -27.73 5.37
CA THR A 228 -4.97 -29.13 5.18
C THR A 228 -6.48 -29.32 5.07
N GLU A 229 -7.27 -28.64 5.90
CA GLU A 229 -8.71 -28.68 5.85
C GLU A 229 -9.24 -28.08 4.54
N ALA A 230 -8.77 -26.89 4.16
CA ALA A 230 -9.12 -26.23 2.91
C ALA A 230 -8.89 -27.12 1.69
N CYS A 231 -7.75 -27.82 1.63
CA CYS A 231 -7.42 -28.72 0.53
C CYS A 231 -8.38 -29.93 0.42
N THR A 232 -9.10 -30.29 1.47
CA THR A 232 -10.08 -31.40 1.39
C THR A 232 -11.39 -30.97 0.73
N GLN A 233 -11.63 -29.67 0.59
CA GLN A 233 -12.92 -29.12 0.14
C GLN A 233 -12.80 -28.28 -1.14
N ALA A 234 -11.60 -27.80 -1.48
CA ALA A 234 -11.43 -26.85 -2.56
C ALA A 234 -10.52 -27.36 -3.68
N ASP A 235 -10.82 -26.92 -4.90
CA ASP A 235 -10.01 -27.17 -6.10
C ASP A 235 -8.83 -26.21 -6.20
N VAL A 236 -8.93 -25.02 -5.53
CA VAL A 236 -7.89 -24.00 -5.49
C VAL A 236 -7.94 -23.23 -4.17
N ILE A 237 -6.78 -22.87 -3.64
CA ILE A 237 -6.64 -21.93 -2.51
C ILE A 237 -6.33 -20.56 -3.07
N TYR A 238 -7.11 -19.56 -2.67
CA TYR A 238 -6.90 -18.15 -2.96
C TYR A 238 -6.50 -17.42 -1.69
N VAL A 239 -5.37 -16.72 -1.73
CA VAL A 239 -4.83 -15.95 -0.60
C VAL A 239 -4.87 -14.48 -0.96
N PRO A 240 -5.78 -13.67 -0.35
CA PRO A 240 -5.81 -12.22 -0.55
C PRO A 240 -4.54 -11.57 0.01
N THR A 241 -4.42 -10.25 -0.08
CA THR A 241 -3.30 -9.52 0.53
C THR A 241 -3.37 -9.65 2.06
N ASP A 242 -2.58 -10.58 2.59
CA ASP A 242 -2.54 -10.98 4.00
C ASP A 242 -1.09 -11.13 4.45
N ASN A 243 -0.66 -10.33 5.44
CA ASN A 243 0.74 -10.31 5.85
C ASN A 243 1.17 -11.58 6.57
N LEU A 244 0.27 -12.19 7.38
CA LEU A 244 0.58 -13.45 8.06
C LEU A 244 0.78 -14.57 7.03
N MET A 245 -0.09 -14.65 6.02
CA MET A 245 0.03 -15.66 4.97
C MET A 245 1.26 -15.40 4.10
N ALA A 246 1.54 -14.14 3.74
CA ALA A 246 2.72 -13.77 2.97
C ALA A 246 4.02 -14.18 3.67
N ALA A 247 4.13 -13.92 4.98
CA ALA A 247 5.28 -14.32 5.79
C ALA A 247 5.43 -15.85 5.96
N ASN A 248 4.38 -16.62 5.69
CA ASN A 248 4.36 -18.08 5.85
C ASN A 248 4.02 -18.83 4.55
N MET A 249 4.20 -18.17 3.39
CA MET A 249 3.75 -18.71 2.11
C MET A 249 4.40 -20.03 1.73
N GLU A 250 5.66 -20.24 2.09
CA GLU A 250 6.35 -21.50 1.89
C GLU A 250 5.63 -22.69 2.62
N LEU A 251 5.12 -22.43 3.85
CA LEU A 251 4.35 -23.44 4.59
C LEU A 251 3.00 -23.70 3.89
N VAL A 252 2.27 -22.67 3.49
CA VAL A 252 1.00 -22.77 2.77
C VAL A 252 1.17 -23.62 1.51
N LYS A 253 2.16 -23.26 0.67
CA LYS A 253 2.50 -23.99 -0.54
C LYS A 253 2.81 -25.46 -0.28
N ASN A 254 3.74 -25.74 0.66
CA ASN A 254 4.19 -27.10 0.91
C ASN A 254 3.04 -28.02 1.34
N VAL A 255 2.12 -27.51 2.17
CA VAL A 255 0.93 -28.27 2.58
C VAL A 255 0.00 -28.48 1.39
N ALA A 256 -0.28 -27.43 0.61
CA ALA A 256 -1.19 -27.52 -0.53
C ALA A 256 -0.66 -28.41 -1.67
N LEU A 257 0.64 -28.31 -2.02
CA LEU A 257 1.28 -29.16 -3.02
C LEU A 257 1.24 -30.64 -2.65
N ASN A 258 1.45 -30.99 -1.38
CA ASN A 258 1.32 -32.37 -0.91
C ASN A 258 -0.10 -32.93 -1.11
N GLN A 259 -1.11 -32.06 -1.13
CA GLN A 259 -2.52 -32.40 -1.39
C GLN A 259 -2.91 -32.24 -2.87
N LYS A 260 -1.96 -31.79 -3.73
CA LYS A 260 -2.19 -31.49 -5.15
C LYS A 260 -3.22 -30.40 -5.41
N VAL A 261 -3.34 -29.43 -4.49
CA VAL A 261 -4.21 -28.25 -4.63
C VAL A 261 -3.35 -27.03 -4.99
N PRO A 262 -3.64 -26.34 -6.11
CA PRO A 262 -2.94 -25.11 -6.49
C PRO A 262 -3.24 -23.96 -5.54
N VAL A 263 -2.25 -23.07 -5.35
CA VAL A 263 -2.39 -21.86 -4.58
C VAL A 263 -2.26 -20.64 -5.51
N VAL A 264 -3.13 -19.66 -5.32
CA VAL A 264 -3.10 -18.34 -5.96
C VAL A 264 -2.93 -17.29 -4.88
N SER A 265 -1.93 -16.41 -5.01
CA SER A 265 -1.64 -15.34 -4.05
C SER A 265 -1.85 -13.96 -4.66
N CYS A 266 -2.23 -12.97 -3.82
CA CYS A 266 -2.44 -11.58 -4.22
C CYS A 266 -1.34 -10.63 -3.69
N PHE A 267 -0.12 -11.14 -3.56
CA PHE A 267 1.07 -10.38 -3.14
C PHE A 267 2.29 -10.93 -3.86
N THR A 268 3.40 -10.18 -3.84
CA THR A 268 4.66 -10.63 -4.43
C THR A 268 5.13 -11.88 -3.70
N ALA A 269 5.23 -12.98 -4.43
CA ALA A 269 5.87 -14.20 -3.95
C ALA A 269 7.31 -14.23 -4.47
N ASP A 270 8.26 -14.62 -3.63
CA ASP A 270 9.59 -15.01 -4.08
C ASP A 270 9.43 -16.16 -5.09
N GLU A 271 10.31 -16.25 -6.09
CA GLU A 271 10.32 -17.35 -7.08
C GLU A 271 10.29 -18.73 -6.43
N ASN A 272 10.72 -18.84 -5.18
CA ASN A 272 10.73 -20.07 -4.37
C ASN A 272 9.49 -20.26 -3.50
N ASP A 273 8.67 -19.24 -3.27
CA ASP A 273 7.49 -19.30 -2.37
C ASP A 273 6.28 -20.01 -2.98
N GLY A 274 6.31 -20.22 -4.28
CA GLY A 274 5.64 -21.26 -5.03
C GLY A 274 4.12 -21.25 -5.03
N ALA A 275 3.46 -20.11 -5.05
CA ALA A 275 2.12 -20.07 -5.62
C ALA A 275 2.16 -20.53 -7.09
N LEU A 276 1.10 -21.17 -7.55
CA LEU A 276 0.94 -21.48 -8.99
C LEU A 276 0.78 -20.18 -9.78
N LEU A 277 0.00 -19.25 -9.26
CA LEU A 277 -0.29 -17.95 -9.83
C LEU A 277 -0.14 -16.89 -8.75
N SER A 278 0.67 -15.87 -8.99
CA SER A 278 0.74 -14.66 -8.18
C SER A 278 0.16 -13.50 -8.97
N ILE A 279 -0.76 -12.76 -8.36
CA ILE A 279 -1.40 -11.57 -8.94
C ILE A 279 -1.09 -10.42 -8.00
N SER A 280 -0.03 -9.69 -8.29
CA SER A 280 0.50 -8.65 -7.42
C SER A 280 0.63 -7.32 -8.14
N ILE A 281 1.10 -6.32 -7.41
CA ILE A 281 1.55 -5.03 -7.93
C ILE A 281 3.03 -4.87 -7.59
N SER A 282 3.70 -3.91 -8.21
CA SER A 282 5.07 -3.59 -7.80
C SER A 282 5.07 -2.84 -6.46
N TYR A 283 5.33 -3.53 -5.37
CA TYR A 283 5.44 -2.93 -4.04
C TYR A 283 6.61 -1.94 -3.94
N TYR A 284 7.71 -2.21 -4.63
CA TYR A 284 8.81 -1.24 -4.75
C TYR A 284 8.34 0.08 -5.39
N THR A 285 7.63 -0.01 -6.53
CA THR A 285 7.11 1.20 -7.20
C THR A 285 6.11 1.95 -6.31
N MET A 286 5.24 1.23 -5.60
CA MET A 286 4.29 1.84 -4.67
C MET A 286 5.00 2.56 -3.53
N GLY A 287 6.02 1.94 -2.95
CA GLY A 287 6.86 2.55 -1.94
C GLY A 287 7.57 3.80 -2.45
N TYR A 288 8.13 3.74 -3.66
CA TYR A 288 8.79 4.88 -4.30
C TYR A 288 7.83 6.07 -4.49
N LEU A 289 6.62 5.82 -4.98
CA LEU A 289 5.58 6.84 -5.12
C LEU A 289 5.13 7.41 -3.76
N ALA A 290 5.10 6.60 -2.71
CA ALA A 290 4.84 7.06 -1.36
C ALA A 290 5.99 7.93 -0.83
N GLY A 291 7.24 7.64 -1.20
CA GLY A 291 8.41 8.48 -0.92
C GLY A 291 8.34 9.83 -1.64
N GLU A 292 7.86 9.88 -2.89
CA GLU A 292 7.60 11.13 -3.59
C GLU A 292 6.51 11.98 -2.87
N MET A 293 5.43 11.33 -2.38
CA MET A 293 4.45 12.03 -1.53
C MET A 293 5.07 12.59 -0.25
N ALA A 294 5.93 11.82 0.40
CA ALA A 294 6.63 12.26 1.60
C ALA A 294 7.54 13.47 1.32
N TYR A 295 8.22 13.49 0.18
CA TYR A 295 9.01 14.64 -0.25
C TYR A 295 8.14 15.90 -0.44
N GLU A 296 6.98 15.79 -1.07
CA GLU A 296 6.05 16.93 -1.22
C GLU A 296 5.60 17.49 0.13
N ILE A 297 5.38 16.61 1.12
CA ILE A 297 5.02 17.02 2.48
C ILE A 297 6.20 17.73 3.18
N LEU A 298 7.37 17.08 3.18
CA LEU A 298 8.55 17.54 3.93
C LEU A 298 9.13 18.84 3.37
N VAL A 299 9.22 18.96 2.05
CA VAL A 299 9.94 20.05 1.37
C VAL A 299 8.99 21.14 0.89
N ASN A 300 7.87 20.74 0.27
CA ASN A 300 6.96 21.67 -0.37
C ASN A 300 5.78 22.07 0.55
N GLY A 301 5.69 21.46 1.75
CA GLY A 301 4.65 21.76 2.73
C GLY A 301 3.25 21.34 2.27
N ALA A 302 3.17 20.29 1.45
CA ALA A 302 1.88 19.73 1.05
C ALA A 302 1.12 19.21 2.27
N ASP A 303 -0.19 19.47 2.33
CA ASP A 303 -1.04 19.06 3.42
C ASP A 303 -1.60 17.63 3.16
N PRO A 304 -1.22 16.61 3.96
CA PRO A 304 -1.74 15.26 3.81
C PRO A 304 -3.27 15.20 3.75
N ALA A 305 -3.97 16.10 4.47
CA ALA A 305 -5.42 16.15 4.50
C ALA A 305 -6.06 16.39 3.11
N SER A 306 -5.33 16.99 2.21
CA SER A 306 -5.76 17.32 0.84
C SER A 306 -5.05 16.52 -0.25
N MET A 307 -4.12 15.62 0.13
CA MET A 307 -3.42 14.75 -0.81
C MET A 307 -4.23 13.46 -1.01
N PRO A 308 -4.78 13.20 -2.21
CA PRO A 308 -5.57 11.99 -2.47
C PRO A 308 -4.76 10.73 -2.19
N ILE A 309 -5.44 9.68 -1.73
CA ILE A 309 -4.86 8.34 -1.67
C ILE A 309 -4.54 7.88 -3.10
N GLY A 310 -3.27 7.58 -3.33
CA GLY A 310 -2.81 7.01 -4.59
C GLY A 310 -3.27 5.56 -4.76
N VAL A 311 -3.53 5.17 -6.00
CA VAL A 311 -3.90 3.80 -6.36
C VAL A 311 -2.97 3.33 -7.47
N MET A 312 -2.47 2.10 -7.35
CA MET A 312 -1.65 1.52 -8.40
C MET A 312 -2.51 1.23 -9.64
N SER A 313 -2.00 1.60 -10.82
CA SER A 313 -2.70 1.34 -12.07
C SER A 313 -2.63 -0.13 -12.46
N VAL A 314 -3.58 -0.61 -13.26
CA VAL A 314 -3.59 -1.98 -13.80
C VAL A 314 -2.31 -2.28 -14.61
N GLU A 315 -1.68 -1.25 -15.18
CA GLU A 315 -0.40 -1.39 -15.91
C GLU A 315 0.78 -1.76 -15.01
N ASN A 316 0.63 -1.55 -13.70
CA ASN A 316 1.62 -1.88 -12.68
C ASN A 316 1.36 -3.25 -12.02
N MET A 317 0.42 -4.04 -12.55
CA MET A 317 0.21 -5.41 -12.07
C MET A 317 1.38 -6.30 -12.48
N ASP A 318 1.90 -7.06 -11.53
CA ASP A 318 2.89 -8.12 -11.73
C ASP A 318 2.19 -9.48 -11.60
N ILE A 319 1.90 -10.09 -12.75
CA ILE A 319 1.27 -11.41 -12.83
C ILE A 319 2.36 -12.43 -13.15
N THR A 320 2.48 -13.45 -12.30
CA THR A 320 3.49 -14.50 -12.47
C THR A 320 2.86 -15.88 -12.34
N ILE A 321 3.18 -16.77 -13.26
CA ILE A 321 2.83 -18.21 -13.21
C ILE A 321 4.11 -18.99 -13.03
N ASN A 322 4.15 -19.81 -11.99
CA ASN A 322 5.28 -20.69 -11.69
C ASN A 322 5.20 -22.00 -12.49
N GLN A 323 6.07 -22.12 -13.51
CA GLN A 323 6.10 -23.30 -14.38
C GLN A 323 6.39 -24.58 -13.60
N SER A 324 7.30 -24.54 -12.62
CA SER A 324 7.67 -25.75 -11.85
C SER A 324 6.50 -26.27 -11.00
N VAL A 325 5.70 -25.37 -10.45
CA VAL A 325 4.48 -25.71 -9.70
C VAL A 325 3.41 -26.25 -10.64
N ALA A 326 3.23 -25.63 -11.81
CA ALA A 326 2.31 -26.15 -12.83
C ALA A 326 2.66 -27.57 -13.26
N ASP A 327 3.96 -27.84 -13.52
CA ASP A 327 4.45 -29.18 -13.89
C ASP A 327 4.21 -30.20 -12.78
N GLU A 328 4.48 -29.84 -11.52
CA GLU A 328 4.25 -30.72 -10.37
C GLU A 328 2.76 -31.05 -10.16
N LEU A 329 1.88 -30.10 -10.41
CA LEU A 329 0.43 -30.27 -10.32
C LEU A 329 -0.17 -30.89 -11.59
N GLY A 330 0.59 -31.02 -12.69
CA GLY A 330 0.11 -31.51 -13.98
C GLY A 330 -0.83 -30.52 -14.68
N ILE A 331 -0.70 -29.22 -14.38
CA ILE A 331 -1.52 -28.15 -14.96
C ILE A 331 -0.87 -27.67 -16.26
N THR A 332 -1.66 -27.63 -17.33
CA THR A 332 -1.22 -27.09 -18.62
C THR A 332 -1.53 -25.59 -18.66
N ILE A 333 -0.49 -24.76 -18.80
CA ILE A 333 -0.65 -23.30 -18.90
C ILE A 333 -1.14 -22.96 -20.31
N PRO A 334 -2.30 -22.26 -20.46
CA PRO A 334 -2.83 -21.85 -21.76
C PRO A 334 -1.87 -20.94 -22.53
N GLU A 335 -1.92 -20.97 -23.86
CA GLU A 335 -1.08 -20.12 -24.72
C GLU A 335 -1.27 -18.63 -24.42
N SER A 336 -2.50 -18.20 -24.11
CA SER A 336 -2.83 -16.81 -23.74
C SER A 336 -2.14 -16.34 -22.46
N MET A 337 -1.69 -17.26 -21.59
CA MET A 337 -1.06 -16.96 -20.30
C MET A 337 0.45 -17.20 -20.29
N GLN A 338 1.04 -17.68 -21.40
CA GLN A 338 2.48 -17.95 -21.50
C GLN A 338 3.36 -16.72 -21.23
N GLN A 339 2.84 -15.52 -21.46
CA GLN A 339 3.54 -14.26 -21.17
C GLN A 339 3.80 -14.03 -19.68
N TYR A 340 3.09 -14.71 -18.80
CA TYR A 340 3.20 -14.61 -17.35
C TYR A 340 4.11 -15.68 -16.73
N VAL A 341 4.63 -16.61 -17.52
CA VAL A 341 5.44 -17.74 -17.04
C VAL A 341 6.85 -17.27 -16.68
N LYS A 342 7.28 -17.60 -15.47
CA LYS A 342 8.65 -17.42 -14.97
C LYS A 342 9.26 -18.75 -14.53
#